data_322ac7ea3f078f08a78204fc94faa31e
#
_entry.id   322ac7ea3f078f08a78204fc94faa31e
#
_cell.length_a   1.000
_cell.length_b   1.000
_cell.length_c   1.000
_cell.angle_alpha   90.00
_cell.angle_beta   90.00
_cell.angle_gamma   90.00
#
_symmetry.space_group_name_H-M   'P 1'
#
loop_
_entity.id
_entity.type
_entity.pdbx_description
1 polymer ?
#
loop_
_entity_poly.entity_id
_entity_poly.type
_entity_poly.pdbx_seq_one_letter_code
_entity_poly.pdbx_strand_id
1 'polypeptide(L)'
;MKTKNGWVEIDRVRYDHDVVVHADRSVTKRQKKAAKKFKKSFGHTPLIGDELRFIAAECPEIVYIGTGQYGGLPVTCEAREILVQFQAVIRPTPVVIDMMAEETRSFVAILHVNC
;
A
#
# COMPACT_ATOMS: atom_id res chain seq x y z
N MET A 1 -4.45 13.86 5.92
CA MET A 1 -4.58 12.90 4.81
C MET A 1 -6.04 12.60 4.55
N LYS A 2 -6.41 12.43 3.29
CA LYS A 2 -7.78 12.14 2.86
C LYS A 2 -7.77 11.14 1.73
N THR A 3 -8.88 10.43 1.55
CA THR A 3 -9.04 9.53 0.40
C THR A 3 -10.52 9.38 0.04
N LYS A 4 -10.78 9.18 -1.24
CA LYS A 4 -12.05 8.72 -1.79
C LYS A 4 -11.76 7.77 -2.94
N ASN A 5 -12.79 7.10 -3.45
CA ASN A 5 -12.59 6.17 -4.55
C ASN A 5 -11.90 6.87 -5.73
N GLY A 6 -10.74 6.37 -6.10
CA GLY A 6 -9.94 6.88 -7.21
C GLY A 6 -8.81 7.85 -6.84
N TRP A 7 -8.70 8.30 -5.59
CA TRP A 7 -7.60 9.18 -5.21
C TRP A 7 -7.26 9.12 -3.72
N VAL A 8 -6.04 9.55 -3.40
CA VAL A 8 -5.56 9.75 -2.02
C VAL A 8 -4.80 11.08 -1.95
N GLU A 9 -4.96 11.79 -0.85
CA GLU A 9 -4.23 13.04 -0.58
C GLU A 9 -3.27 12.83 0.58
N ILE A 10 -2.00 13.12 0.36
CA ILE A 10 -0.93 13.00 1.35
C ILE A 10 -0.17 14.32 1.37
N ASP A 11 -0.04 14.94 2.56
CA ASP A 11 0.65 16.22 2.73
C ASP A 11 0.19 17.29 1.72
N ARG A 12 -1.13 17.36 1.51
CA ARG A 12 -1.81 18.33 0.62
C ARG A 12 -1.59 18.07 -0.87
N VAL A 13 -0.99 16.94 -1.24
CA VAL A 13 -0.83 16.54 -2.64
C VAL A 13 -1.80 15.40 -2.94
N ARG A 14 -2.58 15.54 -4.00
CA ARG A 14 -3.55 14.53 -4.42
C ARG A 14 -2.94 13.62 -5.49
N TYR A 15 -3.08 12.32 -5.30
CA TYR A 15 -2.64 11.29 -6.24
C TYR A 15 -3.88 10.50 -6.69
N ASP A 16 -4.08 10.39 -8.00
CA ASP A 16 -5.20 9.66 -8.61
C ASP A 16 -4.79 8.25 -9.06
N HIS A 17 -3.76 7.72 -8.48
CA HIS A 17 -3.23 6.38 -8.73
C HIS A 17 -2.71 5.79 -7.42
N ASP A 18 -2.49 4.48 -7.40
CA ASP A 18 -1.87 3.81 -6.26
C ASP A 18 -0.48 4.37 -6.01
N VAL A 19 -0.13 4.53 -4.75
CA VAL A 19 1.14 5.13 -4.35
C VAL A 19 1.89 4.25 -3.35
N VAL A 20 3.21 4.48 -3.30
CA VAL A 20 4.09 3.95 -2.27
C VAL A 20 4.62 5.15 -1.48
N VAL A 21 4.43 5.13 -0.16
CA VAL A 21 5.04 6.12 0.74
C VAL A 21 6.27 5.46 1.34
N HIS A 22 7.43 6.05 1.09
CA HIS A 22 8.71 5.50 1.55
C HIS A 22 9.02 5.93 2.98
N ALA A 23 10.00 5.29 3.61
CA ALA A 23 10.39 5.61 4.98
C ALA A 23 10.89 7.06 5.15
N ASP A 24 11.42 7.66 4.10
CA ASP A 24 11.83 9.07 4.08
C ASP A 24 10.67 10.03 3.79
N ARG A 25 9.45 9.51 3.71
CA ARG A 25 8.21 10.25 3.39
C ARG A 25 8.06 10.67 1.93
N SER A 26 8.98 10.29 1.05
CA SER A 26 8.77 10.47 -0.39
C SER A 26 7.64 9.57 -0.88
N VAL A 27 6.94 10.02 -1.92
CA VAL A 27 5.82 9.29 -2.50
C VAL A 27 6.13 8.98 -3.95
N THR A 28 6.00 7.70 -4.33
CA THR A 28 6.17 7.25 -5.71
C THR A 28 4.93 6.49 -6.17
N LYS A 29 4.76 6.38 -7.49
CA LYS A 29 3.67 5.61 -8.05
C LYS A 29 3.91 4.11 -7.84
N ARG A 30 2.86 3.38 -7.41
CA ARG A 30 2.95 1.92 -7.32
C ARG A 30 3.16 1.32 -8.71
N GLN A 31 4.15 0.44 -8.85
CA GLN A 31 4.46 -0.24 -10.11
C GLN A 31 3.70 -1.57 -10.18
N LYS A 32 2.72 -1.65 -11.09
CA LYS A 32 1.84 -2.82 -11.21
C LYS A 32 2.19 -3.75 -12.37
N LYS A 33 3.23 -3.43 -13.15
CA LYS A 33 3.51 -4.15 -14.39
C LYS A 33 3.65 -5.65 -14.18
N ALA A 34 4.42 -6.08 -13.19
CA ALA A 34 4.61 -7.49 -12.88
C ALA A 34 3.35 -8.15 -12.32
N ALA A 35 2.50 -7.40 -11.64
CA ALA A 35 1.29 -7.92 -11.02
C ALA A 35 0.12 -8.08 -12.01
N LYS A 36 0.13 -7.37 -13.13
CA LYS A 36 -0.99 -7.39 -14.08
C LYS A 36 -1.29 -8.76 -14.66
N LYS A 37 -0.29 -9.63 -14.78
CA LYS A 37 -0.49 -10.99 -15.26
C LYS A 37 -1.41 -11.85 -14.36
N PHE A 38 -1.59 -11.45 -13.11
CA PHE A 38 -2.45 -12.16 -12.17
C PHE A 38 -3.86 -11.61 -12.10
N LYS A 39 -4.18 -10.55 -12.85
CA LYS A 39 -5.49 -9.90 -12.80
C LYS A 39 -6.64 -10.86 -13.10
N LYS A 40 -6.48 -11.77 -14.05
CA LYS A 40 -7.50 -12.77 -14.40
C LYS A 40 -7.85 -13.66 -13.21
N SER A 41 -6.85 -14.11 -12.46
CA SER A 41 -7.04 -15.04 -11.35
C SER A 41 -7.73 -14.39 -10.14
N PHE A 42 -7.53 -13.08 -9.94
CA PHE A 42 -8.01 -12.38 -8.75
C PHE A 42 -9.14 -11.38 -9.03
N GLY A 43 -9.47 -11.13 -10.30
CA GLY A 43 -10.45 -10.09 -10.66
C GLY A 43 -9.92 -8.66 -10.57
N HIS A 44 -8.79 -8.46 -9.90
CA HIS A 44 -8.08 -7.18 -9.73
C HIS A 44 -6.59 -7.43 -9.84
N THR A 45 -5.81 -6.37 -10.10
CA THR A 45 -4.35 -6.47 -10.06
C THR A 45 -3.90 -6.59 -8.60
N PRO A 46 -3.43 -7.78 -8.17
CA PRO A 46 -3.14 -8.01 -6.75
C PRO A 46 -1.84 -7.35 -6.30
N LEU A 47 -1.65 -7.26 -4.99
CA LEU A 47 -0.36 -6.93 -4.40
C LEU A 47 0.48 -8.21 -4.36
N ILE A 48 1.62 -8.20 -5.05
CA ILE A 48 2.51 -9.35 -5.16
C ILE A 48 3.80 -9.15 -4.37
N GLY A 49 4.49 -10.26 -4.08
CA GLY A 49 5.73 -10.23 -3.29
C GLY A 49 6.82 -9.35 -3.90
N ASP A 50 6.96 -9.34 -5.23
CA ASP A 50 7.97 -8.54 -5.91
C ASP A 50 7.87 -7.04 -5.58
N GLU A 51 6.66 -6.53 -5.36
CA GLU A 51 6.44 -5.13 -5.01
C GLU A 51 6.95 -4.77 -3.62
N LEU A 52 7.23 -5.76 -2.77
CA LEU A 52 7.59 -5.57 -1.37
C LEU A 52 9.09 -5.72 -1.10
N ARG A 53 9.89 -6.04 -2.12
CA ARG A 53 11.32 -6.32 -1.93
C ARG A 53 12.12 -5.13 -1.42
N PHE A 54 11.70 -3.91 -1.74
CA PHE A 54 12.39 -2.70 -1.30
C PHE A 54 12.25 -2.43 0.20
N ILE A 55 11.25 -3.01 0.86
CA ILE A 55 10.90 -2.67 2.25
C ILE A 55 12.04 -2.97 3.22
N ALA A 56 12.69 -4.13 3.06
CA ALA A 56 13.80 -4.51 3.94
C ALA A 56 14.95 -3.50 3.90
N ALA A 57 15.24 -2.95 2.72
CA ALA A 57 16.29 -1.96 2.56
C ALA A 57 15.95 -0.62 3.24
N GLU A 58 14.67 -0.29 3.35
CA GLU A 58 14.23 0.96 4.01
C GLU A 58 14.08 0.82 5.52
N CYS A 59 14.08 -0.41 6.03
CA CYS A 59 14.03 -0.71 7.47
C CYS A 59 12.94 0.03 8.25
N PRO A 60 11.66 -0.01 7.82
CA PRO A 60 10.60 0.67 8.56
C PRO A 60 10.29 -0.04 9.87
N GLU A 61 9.79 0.70 10.84
CA GLU A 61 9.29 0.12 12.10
C GLU A 61 7.92 -0.51 11.93
N ILE A 62 7.13 -0.04 10.96
CA ILE A 62 5.81 -0.58 10.65
C ILE A 62 5.51 -0.42 9.16
N VAL A 63 4.72 -1.34 8.61
CA VAL A 63 4.27 -1.31 7.21
C VAL A 63 2.76 -1.20 7.17
N TYR A 64 2.26 -0.28 6.35
CA TYR A 64 0.83 -0.11 6.13
C TYR A 64 0.47 -0.53 4.71
N ILE A 65 -0.56 -1.37 4.58
CA ILE A 65 -1.13 -1.75 3.30
C ILE A 65 -2.59 -1.29 3.28
N GLY A 66 -2.88 -0.29 2.46
CA GLY A 66 -4.24 0.17 2.20
C GLY A 66 -4.83 -0.61 1.03
N THR A 67 -5.84 -1.40 1.30
CA THR A 67 -6.39 -2.37 0.35
C THR A 67 -7.54 -1.81 -0.49
N GLY A 68 -7.65 -0.49 -0.60
CA GLY A 68 -8.69 0.18 -1.38
C GLY A 68 -9.82 0.71 -0.51
N GLN A 69 -10.77 1.39 -1.13
CA GLN A 69 -11.87 2.04 -0.40
C GLN A 69 -12.73 1.03 0.37
N TYR A 70 -12.88 -0.17 -0.18
CA TYR A 70 -13.70 -1.24 0.39
C TYR A 70 -12.90 -2.51 0.67
N GLY A 71 -11.56 -2.41 0.67
CA GLY A 71 -10.71 -3.55 0.94
C GLY A 71 -10.61 -4.57 -0.20
N GLY A 72 -10.85 -4.15 -1.44
CA GLY A 72 -10.92 -5.06 -2.59
C GLY A 72 -9.58 -5.50 -3.18
N LEU A 73 -8.45 -4.93 -2.74
CA LEU A 73 -7.14 -5.32 -3.26
C LEU A 73 -6.75 -6.71 -2.75
N PRO A 74 -6.61 -7.71 -3.63
CA PRO A 74 -6.09 -9.01 -3.21
C PRO A 74 -4.62 -8.90 -2.82
N VAL A 75 -4.25 -9.56 -1.72
CA VAL A 75 -2.86 -9.68 -1.27
C VAL A 75 -2.47 -11.14 -1.43
N THR A 76 -1.47 -11.44 -2.27
CA THR A 76 -1.08 -12.82 -2.53
C THR A 76 -0.47 -13.48 -1.30
N CYS A 77 -0.47 -14.82 -1.27
CA CYS A 77 0.16 -15.57 -0.17
C CYS A 77 1.63 -15.20 -0.03
N GLU A 78 2.36 -15.06 -1.14
CA GLU A 78 3.76 -14.66 -1.13
C GLU A 78 3.94 -13.28 -0.52
N ALA A 79 3.09 -12.31 -0.89
CA ALA A 79 3.14 -10.97 -0.31
C ALA A 79 2.88 -11.02 1.21
N ARG A 80 1.90 -11.82 1.65
CA ARG A 80 1.61 -11.98 3.08
C ARG A 80 2.79 -12.59 3.85
N GLU A 81 3.46 -13.57 3.26
CA GLU A 81 4.66 -14.18 3.87
C GLU A 81 5.78 -13.17 4.08
N ILE A 82 5.95 -12.24 3.14
CA ILE A 82 6.92 -11.16 3.30
C ILE A 82 6.47 -10.20 4.39
N LEU A 83 5.20 -9.82 4.39
CA LEU A 83 4.66 -8.85 5.34
C LEU A 83 4.69 -9.33 6.79
N VAL A 84 4.56 -10.64 7.05
CA VAL A 84 4.64 -11.16 8.41
C VAL A 84 6.02 -11.01 9.05
N GLN A 85 7.06 -10.73 8.25
CA GLN A 85 8.41 -10.46 8.76
C GLN A 85 8.52 -9.05 9.34
N PHE A 86 7.52 -8.21 9.13
CA PHE A 86 7.44 -6.84 9.63
C PHE A 86 6.21 -6.71 10.53
N GLN A 87 6.14 -5.65 11.31
CA GLN A 87 4.88 -5.27 11.91
C GLN A 87 4.06 -4.64 10.79
N ALA A 88 2.98 -5.29 10.35
CA ALA A 88 2.20 -4.87 9.21
C ALA A 88 0.72 -4.70 9.56
N VAL A 89 0.12 -3.64 9.03
CA VAL A 89 -1.31 -3.37 9.14
C VAL A 89 -1.90 -3.45 7.73
N ILE A 90 -2.83 -4.37 7.53
CA ILE A 90 -3.51 -4.58 6.25
C ILE A 90 -4.99 -4.28 6.48
N ARG A 91 -5.46 -3.13 5.98
CA ARG A 91 -6.82 -2.61 6.19
C ARG A 91 -7.25 -1.80 4.97
N PRO A 92 -8.55 -1.51 4.83
CA PRO A 92 -9.01 -0.58 3.79
C PRO A 92 -8.28 0.76 3.87
N THR A 93 -8.04 1.38 2.72
CA THR A 93 -7.26 2.61 2.63
C THR A 93 -7.77 3.74 3.53
N PRO A 94 -9.09 4.00 3.68
CA PRO A 94 -9.55 5.04 4.60
C PRO A 94 -9.11 4.83 6.05
N VAL A 95 -9.06 3.58 6.49
CA VAL A 95 -8.58 3.24 7.85
C VAL A 95 -7.09 3.47 7.96
N VAL A 96 -6.33 3.01 6.96
CA VAL A 96 -4.88 3.11 6.95
C VAL A 96 -4.40 4.55 6.97
N ILE A 97 -5.00 5.45 6.18
CA ILE A 97 -4.55 6.84 6.15
C ILE A 97 -4.80 7.56 7.47
N ASP A 98 -5.87 7.21 8.18
CA ASP A 98 -6.14 7.77 9.51
C ASP A 98 -5.05 7.31 10.51
N MET A 99 -4.65 6.05 10.42
CA MET A 99 -3.56 5.53 11.25
C MET A 99 -2.22 6.19 10.90
N MET A 100 -1.93 6.35 9.60
CA MET A 100 -0.70 6.99 9.14
C MET A 100 -0.58 8.44 9.61
N ALA A 101 -1.69 9.16 9.64
CA ALA A 101 -1.71 10.57 10.03
C ALA A 101 -1.23 10.78 11.47
N GLU A 102 -1.40 9.77 12.32
CA GLU A 102 -0.99 9.82 13.73
C GLU A 102 0.28 9.02 14.01
N GLU A 103 0.87 8.39 12.99
CA GLU A 103 2.03 7.52 13.16
C GLU A 103 3.29 8.33 13.42
N THR A 104 3.99 8.00 14.50
CA THR A 104 5.25 8.65 14.88
C THR A 104 6.48 7.81 14.54
N ARG A 105 6.31 6.52 14.28
CA ARG A 105 7.38 5.60 13.88
C ARG A 105 7.71 5.76 12.41
N SER A 106 8.89 5.31 11.99
CA SER A 106 9.18 5.20 10.56
C SER A 106 8.27 4.16 9.93
N PHE A 107 7.69 4.46 8.78
CA PHE A 107 6.80 3.52 8.10
C PHE A 107 6.99 3.54 6.58
N VAL A 108 6.61 2.43 5.97
CA VAL A 108 6.39 2.31 4.53
C VAL A 108 4.92 2.00 4.33
N ALA A 109 4.29 2.59 3.33
CA ALA A 109 2.89 2.33 3.02
C ALA A 109 2.70 2.08 1.53
N ILE A 110 1.82 1.17 1.19
CA ILE A 110 1.34 0.96 -0.17
C ILE A 110 -0.16 1.16 -0.13
N LEU A 111 -0.66 2.11 -0.93
CA LEU A 111 -2.05 2.54 -0.88
C LEU A 111 -2.73 2.32 -2.22
N HIS A 112 -3.76 1.48 -2.21
CA HIS A 112 -4.64 1.27 -3.36
C HIS A 112 -5.78 2.29 -3.28
N VAL A 113 -6.05 3.01 -4.36
CA VAL A 113 -7.02 4.13 -4.34
C VAL A 113 -8.42 3.76 -4.82
N ASN A 114 -8.56 2.66 -5.57
CA ASN A 114 -9.87 2.15 -6.00
C ASN A 114 -10.41 1.10 -5.02
N CYS A 115 -11.52 0.50 -5.37
CA CYS A 115 -12.18 -0.54 -4.58
C CYS A 115 -11.42 -1.05 -3.38
#